data_22579c4b2513c8b134dee26bcc250277
#
_entry.id   22579c4b2513c8b134dee26bcc250277
#
_cell.length_a   1.000
_cell.length_b   1.000
_cell.length_c   1.000
_cell.angle_alpha   90.00
_cell.angle_beta   90.00
_cell.angle_gamma   90.00
#
_symmetry.space_group_name_H-M   'P 1'
#
loop_
_entity.id
_entity.type
_entity.pdbx_description
1 polymer ?
#
loop_
_entity_poly.entity_id
_entity_poly.type
_entity_poly.pdbx_seq_one_letter_code
_entity_poly.pdbx_strand_id
1 'polypeptide(L)'
;DAVPIERYQNGRAMLSDNANISIAFGTSVLDKMAARRGAHDERAGLTGTLYSNVYDPLNGVVHLYFYHDYNSVRSFNVNEELAKGDHELDMASFFPRNADYEKLVAYRTPFHQRWLFYSLVAFAGMTGIIMLYCAIGLLCRSIARIRGASTTGTYALLTMSLSGAVVLIAIPILLLNEGVYYFGFGYATDAVSAILKYIPALSCLLMLGLIFFAYRAWQSDQPFAYRWFLMLNTSITVLMVGLFVYWGMLIP
;
A
#
# COMPACT_ATOMS: atom_id res chain seq x y z
N ASP A 1 3.30 -11.44 13.63
CA ASP A 1 3.83 -10.11 13.31
C ASP A 1 5.23 -9.96 13.90
N ALA A 2 6.29 -10.13 13.10
CA ALA A 2 7.68 -10.17 13.58
C ALA A 2 8.15 -8.78 14.06
N VAL A 3 7.64 -7.71 13.44
CA VAL A 3 8.12 -6.34 13.68
C VAL A 3 7.89 -5.81 15.10
N PRO A 4 6.71 -5.97 15.73
CA PRO A 4 6.53 -5.57 17.14
C PRO A 4 7.38 -6.39 18.11
N ILE A 5 7.58 -7.69 17.84
CA ILE A 5 8.38 -8.57 18.67
C ILE A 5 9.86 -8.18 18.60
N GLU A 6 10.38 -7.96 17.42
CA GLU A 6 11.76 -7.53 17.19
C GLU A 6 12.05 -6.17 17.87
N ARG A 7 11.15 -5.20 17.71
CA ARG A 7 11.26 -3.89 18.37
C ARG A 7 11.30 -4.02 19.88
N TYR A 8 10.43 -4.83 20.46
CA TYR A 8 10.43 -5.11 21.90
C TYR A 8 11.73 -5.78 22.36
N GLN A 9 12.20 -6.78 21.62
CA GLN A 9 13.45 -7.48 21.93
C GLN A 9 14.67 -6.54 21.88
N ASN A 10 14.73 -5.66 20.86
CA ASN A 10 15.79 -4.65 20.75
C ASN A 10 15.78 -3.67 21.91
N GLY A 11 14.62 -3.15 22.29
CA GLY A 11 14.50 -2.25 23.45
C GLY A 11 14.88 -2.95 24.76
N ARG A 12 14.43 -4.19 24.96
CA ARG A 12 14.75 -5.00 26.13
C ARG A 12 16.26 -5.28 26.23
N ALA A 13 16.91 -5.64 25.14
CA ALA A 13 18.35 -5.88 25.12
C ALA A 13 19.13 -4.64 25.52
N MET A 14 18.77 -3.47 24.94
CA MET A 14 19.44 -2.21 25.33
C MET A 14 19.26 -1.86 26.81
N LEU A 15 18.08 -2.13 27.39
CA LEU A 15 17.79 -1.85 28.78
C LEU A 15 18.53 -2.81 29.72
N SER A 16 18.75 -4.07 29.32
CA SER A 16 19.48 -5.05 30.14
C SER A 16 20.99 -4.80 30.20
N ASP A 17 21.55 -4.20 29.15
CA ASP A 17 23.01 -4.02 29.01
C ASP A 17 23.54 -2.71 29.61
N ASN A 18 22.65 -1.79 30.02
CA ASN A 18 23.05 -0.47 30.52
C ASN A 18 22.52 -0.19 31.92
N ALA A 19 23.46 0.10 32.83
CA ALA A 19 23.18 0.53 34.21
C ALA A 19 22.94 2.05 34.32
N ASN A 20 23.28 2.84 33.31
CA ASN A 20 23.22 4.31 33.35
C ASN A 20 22.06 4.82 32.50
N ILE A 21 20.94 5.14 33.13
CA ILE A 21 19.72 5.64 32.49
C ILE A 21 19.82 7.16 32.39
N SER A 22 20.07 7.68 31.19
CA SER A 22 20.03 9.10 30.86
C SER A 22 18.96 9.40 29.81
N ILE A 23 18.59 10.68 29.63
CA ILE A 23 17.67 11.12 28.57
C ILE A 23 18.23 10.71 27.19
N ALA A 24 19.52 10.90 26.96
CA ALA A 24 20.19 10.48 25.72
C ALA A 24 20.12 8.97 25.49
N PHE A 25 20.23 8.17 26.55
CA PHE A 25 20.00 6.73 26.46
C PHE A 25 18.53 6.42 26.14
N GLY A 26 17.59 7.09 26.80
CA GLY A 26 16.14 6.94 26.50
C GLY A 26 15.82 7.24 25.04
N THR A 27 16.36 8.31 24.47
CA THR A 27 16.18 8.63 23.04
C THR A 27 16.80 7.59 22.12
N SER A 28 17.97 7.03 22.45
CA SER A 28 18.59 5.96 21.67
C SER A 28 17.77 4.67 21.66
N VAL A 29 17.13 4.34 22.78
CA VAL A 29 16.19 3.20 22.86
C VAL A 29 14.96 3.46 21.99
N LEU A 30 14.37 4.65 22.08
CA LEU A 30 13.22 5.04 21.26
C LEU A 30 13.55 5.02 19.76
N ASP A 31 14.72 5.49 19.38
CA ASP A 31 15.20 5.46 17.99
C ASP A 31 15.33 4.00 17.47
N LYS A 32 15.89 3.12 18.28
CA LYS A 32 16.04 1.70 17.94
C LYS A 32 14.71 0.96 17.87
N MET A 33 13.74 1.39 18.69
CA MET A 33 12.37 0.84 18.70
C MET A 33 11.43 1.54 17.71
N ALA A 34 11.85 2.62 17.07
CA ALA A 34 11.03 3.36 16.13
C ALA A 34 10.57 2.46 14.96
N ALA A 35 9.33 2.66 14.53
CA ALA A 35 8.79 1.96 13.37
C ALA A 35 9.42 2.57 12.11
N ARG A 36 10.61 2.10 11.74
CA ARG A 36 11.26 2.42 10.46
C ARG A 36 11.09 1.23 9.54
N ARG A 37 10.49 1.39 8.39
CA ARG A 37 10.65 0.45 7.29
C ARG A 37 12.08 0.58 6.75
N GLY A 38 12.63 -0.55 6.27
CA GLY A 38 14.03 -0.65 5.85
C GLY A 38 14.48 0.50 4.93
N ALA A 39 15.75 0.81 4.95
CA ALA A 39 16.38 1.97 4.31
C ALA A 39 16.18 2.10 2.78
N HIS A 40 15.55 1.12 2.13
CA HIS A 40 15.27 1.08 0.70
C HIS A 40 13.80 1.35 0.32
N ASP A 41 12.93 1.60 1.29
CA ASP A 41 11.53 1.91 0.98
C ASP A 41 11.33 3.43 1.00
N GLU A 42 11.06 4.02 -0.17
CA GLU A 42 10.71 5.44 -0.29
C GLU A 42 9.51 5.84 0.58
N ARG A 43 8.71 4.84 1.00
CA ARG A 43 7.61 4.97 1.96
C ARG A 43 8.07 4.95 3.42
N ALA A 44 9.36 4.71 3.69
CA ALA A 44 9.89 4.66 5.07
C ALA A 44 9.63 5.95 5.85
N GLY A 45 9.54 7.09 5.16
CA GLY A 45 9.15 8.37 5.74
C GLY A 45 7.63 8.57 5.93
N LEU A 46 6.79 7.70 5.33
CA LEU A 46 5.32 7.81 5.41
C LEU A 46 4.71 6.99 6.56
N THR A 47 5.52 6.14 7.19
CA THR A 47 5.06 5.28 8.29
C THR A 47 6.05 5.34 9.42
N GLY A 48 5.62 5.80 10.56
CA GLY A 48 6.52 5.93 11.67
C GLY A 48 5.83 6.33 12.97
N THR A 49 6.63 6.41 14.01
CA THR A 49 6.20 6.96 15.30
C THR A 49 6.02 8.47 15.14
N LEU A 50 4.79 8.96 15.28
CA LEU A 50 4.48 10.38 15.12
C LEU A 50 5.18 11.23 16.18
N TYR A 51 5.20 10.74 17.42
CA TYR A 51 5.89 11.38 18.53
C TYR A 51 6.45 10.34 19.50
N SER A 52 7.46 10.74 20.27
CA SER A 52 8.08 9.93 21.31
C SER A 52 8.28 10.77 22.56
N ASN A 53 8.09 10.16 23.73
CA ASN A 53 8.25 10.84 25.01
C ASN A 53 9.30 10.15 25.87
N VAL A 54 10.13 10.94 26.54
CA VAL A 54 10.97 10.52 27.65
C VAL A 54 10.49 11.24 28.90
N TYR A 55 10.12 10.47 29.91
CA TYR A 55 9.68 11.01 31.20
C TYR A 55 10.84 11.06 32.18
N ASP A 56 11.06 12.25 32.77
CA ASP A 56 11.96 12.44 33.91
C ASP A 56 11.10 12.66 35.18
N PRO A 57 10.75 11.59 35.91
CA PRO A 57 9.87 11.71 37.05
C PRO A 57 10.54 12.40 38.25
N LEU A 58 11.89 12.42 38.32
CA LEU A 58 12.61 13.06 39.41
C LEU A 58 12.50 14.60 39.32
N ASN A 59 12.55 15.13 38.11
CA ASN A 59 12.43 16.57 37.86
C ASN A 59 11.01 17.00 37.45
N GLY A 60 10.07 16.06 37.30
CA GLY A 60 8.71 16.33 36.84
C GLY A 60 8.64 16.89 35.43
N VAL A 61 9.51 16.40 34.52
CA VAL A 61 9.62 16.90 33.16
C VAL A 61 9.30 15.80 32.15
N VAL A 62 8.57 16.19 31.09
CA VAL A 62 8.33 15.36 29.90
C VAL A 62 9.10 15.97 28.74
N HIS A 63 9.96 15.16 28.15
CA HIS A 63 10.69 15.49 26.92
C HIS A 63 9.96 14.90 25.73
N LEU A 64 9.47 15.77 24.84
CA LEU A 64 8.71 15.42 23.65
C LEU A 64 9.60 15.54 22.42
N TYR A 65 9.52 14.53 21.55
CA TYR A 65 10.22 14.46 20.25
C TYR A 65 9.20 14.18 19.16
N PHE A 66 9.41 14.80 17.99
CA PHE A 66 8.45 14.73 16.90
C PHE A 66 9.07 14.04 15.69
N TYR A 67 8.34 13.10 15.14
CA TYR A 67 8.59 12.42 13.86
C TYR A 67 10.05 11.95 13.65
N HIS A 68 10.58 11.18 14.62
CA HIS A 68 11.94 10.62 14.62
C HIS A 68 13.09 11.63 14.68
N ASP A 69 12.82 12.92 14.86
CA ASP A 69 13.87 13.91 15.10
C ASP A 69 14.17 14.00 16.60
N TYR A 70 15.16 13.25 17.03
CA TYR A 70 15.62 13.24 18.41
C TYR A 70 16.63 14.37 18.72
N ASN A 71 16.99 15.21 17.72
CA ASN A 71 17.83 16.38 17.94
C ASN A 71 17.00 17.59 18.39
N SER A 72 15.73 17.63 18.04
CA SER A 72 14.80 18.68 18.42
C SER A 72 13.92 18.20 19.57
N VAL A 73 14.09 18.79 20.76
CA VAL A 73 13.32 18.43 21.96
C VAL A 73 12.44 19.60 22.43
N ARG A 74 11.24 19.27 22.87
CA ARG A 74 10.41 20.18 23.68
C ARG A 74 10.19 19.56 25.05
N SER A 75 10.51 20.33 26.09
CA SER A 75 10.37 19.90 27.48
C SER A 75 9.25 20.66 28.16
N PHE A 76 8.42 19.92 28.86
CA PHE A 76 7.27 20.45 29.60
C PHE A 76 7.42 20.09 31.07
N ASN A 77 7.29 21.09 31.95
CA ASN A 77 7.17 20.84 33.38
C ASN A 77 5.73 20.45 33.70
N VAL A 78 5.54 19.27 34.25
CA VAL A 78 4.21 18.72 34.51
C VAL A 78 3.38 19.61 35.42
N ASN A 79 3.99 20.17 36.48
CA ASN A 79 3.29 21.02 37.43
C ASN A 79 2.84 22.34 36.79
N GLU A 80 3.71 22.92 35.93
CA GLU A 80 3.38 24.16 35.21
C GLU A 80 2.27 23.94 34.18
N GLU A 81 2.30 22.81 33.48
CA GLU A 81 1.24 22.50 32.51
C GLU A 81 -0.11 22.20 33.20
N LEU A 82 -0.10 21.48 34.32
CA LEU A 82 -1.30 21.22 35.10
C LEU A 82 -1.90 22.52 35.66
N ALA A 83 -1.08 23.50 36.03
CA ALA A 83 -1.56 24.79 36.53
C ALA A 83 -2.28 25.62 35.46
N LYS A 84 -2.06 25.36 34.18
CA LYS A 84 -2.74 26.05 33.07
C LYS A 84 -4.19 25.55 32.84
N GLY A 85 -4.56 24.42 33.43
CA GLY A 85 -5.84 23.77 33.18
C GLY A 85 -5.92 23.09 31.82
N ASP A 86 -7.13 22.76 31.38
CA ASP A 86 -7.35 22.08 30.11
C ASP A 86 -6.99 22.99 28.93
N HIS A 87 -6.08 22.57 28.10
CA HIS A 87 -5.68 23.28 26.89
C HIS A 87 -5.19 22.28 25.82
N GLU A 88 -5.35 22.66 24.55
CA GLU A 88 -4.89 21.89 23.41
C GLU A 88 -3.65 22.56 22.79
N LEU A 89 -2.69 21.76 22.41
CA LEU A 89 -1.45 22.20 21.78
C LEU A 89 -1.30 21.54 20.42
N ASP A 90 -1.05 22.32 19.37
CA ASP A 90 -0.63 21.77 18.07
C ASP A 90 0.82 21.35 18.14
N MET A 91 1.02 20.05 18.25
CA MET A 91 2.33 19.43 18.42
C MET A 91 3.31 19.78 17.29
N ALA A 92 2.86 19.77 16.04
CA ALA A 92 3.71 20.05 14.89
C ALA A 92 4.29 21.47 14.93
N SER A 93 3.57 22.42 15.52
CA SER A 93 4.01 23.83 15.62
C SER A 93 5.18 24.08 16.57
N PHE A 94 5.47 23.14 17.48
CA PHE A 94 6.60 23.26 18.43
C PHE A 94 7.94 22.88 17.86
N PHE A 95 7.97 22.22 16.70
CA PHE A 95 9.15 21.63 16.12
C PHE A 95 9.53 22.31 14.81
N PRO A 96 10.82 22.24 14.40
CA PRO A 96 11.25 22.64 13.08
C PRO A 96 10.50 21.87 12.00
N ARG A 97 10.42 22.43 10.80
CA ARG A 97 9.82 21.74 9.65
C ARG A 97 10.53 20.40 9.42
N ASN A 98 9.73 19.33 9.35
CA ASN A 98 10.22 17.99 9.09
C ASN A 98 9.74 17.53 7.71
N ALA A 99 10.68 17.34 6.78
CA ALA A 99 10.37 17.01 5.39
C ALA A 99 9.62 15.68 5.23
N ASP A 100 9.89 14.71 6.11
CA ASP A 100 9.24 13.40 6.05
C ASP A 100 7.81 13.47 6.60
N TYR A 101 7.57 14.30 7.62
CA TYR A 101 6.23 14.61 8.08
C TYR A 101 5.41 15.34 7.00
N GLU A 102 6.02 16.30 6.30
CA GLU A 102 5.36 17.00 5.19
C GLU A 102 4.98 16.04 4.05
N LYS A 103 5.83 15.07 3.74
CA LYS A 103 5.51 13.98 2.78
C LYS A 103 4.32 13.14 3.26
N LEU A 104 4.29 12.78 4.56
CA LEU A 104 3.17 12.04 5.14
C LEU A 104 1.86 12.82 4.99
N VAL A 105 1.85 14.09 5.37
CA VAL A 105 0.66 14.96 5.29
C VAL A 105 0.22 15.20 3.84
N ALA A 106 1.18 15.28 2.91
CA ALA A 106 0.92 15.45 1.48
C ALA A 106 0.44 14.16 0.79
N TYR A 107 0.68 13.00 1.38
CA TYR A 107 0.31 11.72 0.79
C TYR A 107 -1.21 11.57 0.68
N ARG A 108 -1.68 11.17 -0.49
CA ARG A 108 -3.12 11.06 -0.79
C ARG A 108 -3.46 9.64 -1.24
N THR A 109 -4.50 9.09 -0.65
CA THR A 109 -5.09 7.79 -0.99
C THR A 109 -6.53 7.97 -1.47
N PRO A 110 -7.19 6.96 -2.04
CA PRO A 110 -8.62 7.02 -2.37
C PRO A 110 -9.52 7.35 -1.18
N PHE A 111 -9.09 7.06 0.05
CA PHE A 111 -9.83 7.43 1.27
C PHE A 111 -9.87 8.94 1.48
N HIS A 112 -8.87 9.68 0.98
CA HIS A 112 -8.79 11.13 1.06
C HIS A 112 -9.34 11.83 -0.19
N GLN A 113 -9.48 11.12 -1.32
CA GLN A 113 -9.86 11.69 -2.62
C GLN A 113 -10.99 10.88 -3.28
N ARG A 114 -12.21 11.43 -3.22
CA ARG A 114 -13.42 10.77 -3.76
C ARG A 114 -13.32 10.39 -5.24
N TRP A 115 -12.62 11.18 -6.06
CA TRP A 115 -12.49 10.88 -7.48
C TRP A 115 -11.69 9.59 -7.74
N LEU A 116 -10.64 9.31 -6.94
CA LEU A 116 -9.90 8.05 -7.00
C LEU A 116 -10.79 6.85 -6.60
N PHE A 117 -11.60 7.03 -5.55
CA PHE A 117 -12.56 6.02 -5.12
C PHE A 117 -13.53 5.67 -6.24
N TYR A 118 -14.17 6.69 -6.85
CA TYR A 118 -15.11 6.45 -7.96
C TYR A 118 -14.43 5.87 -9.20
N SER A 119 -13.18 6.21 -9.47
CA SER A 119 -12.41 5.61 -10.57
C SER A 119 -12.17 4.12 -10.35
N LEU A 120 -11.81 3.70 -9.14
CA LEU A 120 -11.64 2.28 -8.82
C LEU A 120 -12.97 1.51 -8.93
N VAL A 121 -14.08 2.10 -8.45
CA VAL A 121 -15.41 1.51 -8.59
C VAL A 121 -15.80 1.37 -10.08
N ALA A 122 -15.52 2.38 -10.90
CA ALA A 122 -15.77 2.33 -12.34
C ALA A 122 -14.91 1.23 -13.02
N PHE A 123 -13.64 1.08 -12.64
CA PHE A 123 -12.78 0.00 -13.13
C PHE A 123 -13.32 -1.38 -12.75
N ALA A 124 -13.81 -1.54 -11.52
CA ALA A 124 -14.45 -2.79 -11.10
C ALA A 124 -15.69 -3.12 -11.95
N GLY A 125 -16.56 -2.14 -12.19
CA GLY A 125 -17.75 -2.30 -13.02
C GLY A 125 -17.42 -2.68 -14.48
N MET A 126 -16.48 -1.94 -15.10
CA MET A 126 -16.02 -2.24 -16.46
C MET A 126 -15.37 -3.63 -16.54
N THR A 127 -14.54 -3.97 -15.57
CA THR A 127 -13.90 -5.30 -15.51
C THR A 127 -14.96 -6.42 -15.35
N GLY A 128 -16.00 -6.21 -14.56
CA GLY A 128 -17.11 -7.14 -14.42
C GLY A 128 -17.81 -7.44 -15.76
N ILE A 129 -18.05 -6.40 -16.58
CA ILE A 129 -18.61 -6.55 -17.93
C ILE A 129 -17.66 -7.34 -18.84
N ILE A 130 -16.35 -7.06 -18.79
CA ILE A 130 -15.35 -7.80 -19.55
C ILE A 130 -15.31 -9.27 -19.12
N MET A 131 -15.38 -9.54 -17.83
CA MET A 131 -15.40 -10.91 -17.31
C MET A 131 -16.63 -11.69 -17.78
N LEU A 132 -17.79 -11.07 -17.81
CA LEU A 132 -19.01 -11.67 -18.37
C LEU A 132 -18.83 -12.00 -19.87
N TYR A 133 -18.28 -11.06 -20.64
CA TYR A 133 -17.96 -11.29 -22.05
C TYR A 133 -17.00 -12.49 -22.22
N CYS A 134 -15.93 -12.54 -21.42
CA CYS A 134 -14.98 -13.66 -21.45
C CYS A 134 -15.62 -14.98 -21.08
N ALA A 135 -16.47 -15.01 -20.05
CA ALA A 135 -17.17 -16.23 -19.62
C ALA A 135 -18.08 -16.78 -20.74
N ILE A 136 -18.88 -15.92 -21.38
CA ILE A 136 -19.69 -16.30 -22.51
C ILE A 136 -18.83 -16.78 -23.67
N GLY A 137 -17.74 -16.06 -24.00
CA GLY A 137 -16.85 -16.44 -25.08
C GLY A 137 -16.14 -17.78 -24.85
N LEU A 138 -15.72 -18.06 -23.62
CA LEU A 138 -15.11 -19.35 -23.26
C LEU A 138 -16.15 -20.49 -23.31
N LEU A 139 -17.37 -20.25 -22.83
CA LEU A 139 -18.46 -21.24 -22.90
C LEU A 139 -18.78 -21.58 -24.35
N CYS A 140 -18.98 -20.58 -25.22
CA CYS A 140 -19.23 -20.82 -26.64
C CYS A 140 -18.13 -21.65 -27.32
N ARG A 141 -16.85 -21.35 -27.00
CA ARG A 141 -15.69 -22.08 -27.52
C ARG A 141 -15.63 -23.52 -26.98
N SER A 142 -15.95 -23.71 -25.72
CA SER A 142 -15.99 -25.06 -25.13
C SER A 142 -17.06 -25.92 -25.83
N ILE A 143 -18.23 -25.36 -26.09
CA ILE A 143 -19.32 -26.06 -26.85
C ILE A 143 -18.85 -26.34 -28.29
N ALA A 144 -18.23 -25.35 -28.96
CA ALA A 144 -17.71 -25.52 -30.32
C ALA A 144 -16.63 -26.62 -30.39
N ARG A 145 -15.76 -26.69 -29.39
CA ARG A 145 -14.74 -27.75 -29.31
C ARG A 145 -15.32 -29.12 -29.13
N ILE A 146 -16.36 -29.27 -28.31
CA ILE A 146 -17.10 -30.54 -28.15
C ILE A 146 -17.72 -30.98 -29.49
N ARG A 147 -18.13 -30.03 -30.34
CA ARG A 147 -18.67 -30.27 -31.69
C ARG A 147 -17.62 -30.45 -32.76
N GLY A 148 -16.34 -30.56 -32.42
CA GLY A 148 -15.22 -30.78 -33.34
C GLY A 148 -14.73 -29.53 -34.11
N ALA A 149 -15.21 -28.33 -33.77
CA ALA A 149 -14.76 -27.10 -34.43
C ALA A 149 -13.40 -26.63 -33.87
N SER A 150 -12.53 -26.11 -34.76
CA SER A 150 -11.28 -25.44 -34.33
C SER A 150 -11.60 -24.11 -33.67
N THR A 151 -10.97 -23.84 -32.52
CA THR A 151 -11.20 -22.62 -31.75
C THR A 151 -9.94 -21.79 -31.66
N THR A 152 -9.92 -20.63 -32.34
CA THR A 152 -8.81 -19.65 -32.27
C THR A 152 -9.05 -18.61 -31.18
N GLY A 153 -7.99 -18.02 -30.64
CA GLY A 153 -8.09 -16.91 -29.67
C GLY A 153 -8.49 -17.29 -28.24
N THR A 154 -8.50 -18.60 -27.90
CA THR A 154 -8.81 -19.06 -26.53
C THR A 154 -7.82 -18.53 -25.49
N TYR A 155 -6.53 -18.51 -25.82
CA TYR A 155 -5.49 -18.00 -24.91
C TYR A 155 -5.66 -16.53 -24.57
N ALA A 156 -6.04 -15.70 -25.55
CA ALA A 156 -6.30 -14.29 -25.27
C ALA A 156 -7.51 -14.09 -24.33
N LEU A 157 -8.60 -14.86 -24.50
CA LEU A 157 -9.73 -14.82 -23.55
C LEU A 157 -9.34 -15.31 -22.16
N LEU A 158 -8.48 -16.34 -22.05
CA LEU A 158 -7.97 -16.80 -20.76
C LEU A 158 -7.09 -15.72 -20.10
N THR A 159 -6.21 -15.05 -20.86
CA THR A 159 -5.40 -13.96 -20.34
C THR A 159 -6.26 -12.77 -19.89
N MET A 160 -7.28 -12.41 -20.68
CA MET A 160 -8.27 -11.39 -20.28
C MET A 160 -9.01 -11.77 -19.01
N SER A 161 -9.45 -13.04 -18.89
CA SER A 161 -10.15 -13.52 -17.69
C SER A 161 -9.26 -13.50 -16.47
N LEU A 162 -8.01 -13.94 -16.59
CA LEU A 162 -7.05 -13.94 -15.49
C LEU A 162 -6.71 -12.51 -15.04
N SER A 163 -6.45 -11.61 -15.98
CA SER A 163 -6.24 -10.19 -15.71
C SER A 163 -7.46 -9.56 -15.01
N GLY A 164 -8.67 -9.81 -15.54
CA GLY A 164 -9.90 -9.33 -14.93
C GLY A 164 -10.11 -9.85 -13.50
N ALA A 165 -9.80 -11.13 -13.24
CA ALA A 165 -9.87 -11.71 -11.90
C ALA A 165 -8.88 -11.03 -10.94
N VAL A 166 -7.63 -10.78 -11.38
CA VAL A 166 -6.63 -10.07 -10.59
C VAL A 166 -7.08 -8.65 -10.25
N VAL A 167 -7.63 -7.91 -11.22
CA VAL A 167 -8.16 -6.56 -11.00
C VAL A 167 -9.37 -6.59 -10.04
N LEU A 168 -10.30 -7.53 -10.21
CA LEU A 168 -11.46 -7.65 -9.31
C LEU A 168 -11.10 -8.09 -7.88
N ILE A 169 -9.98 -8.76 -7.69
CA ILE A 169 -9.46 -9.07 -6.34
C ILE A 169 -8.74 -7.84 -5.77
N ALA A 170 -7.94 -7.14 -6.57
CA ALA A 170 -7.17 -5.99 -6.12
C ALA A 170 -8.04 -4.80 -5.68
N ILE A 171 -9.09 -4.48 -6.45
CA ILE A 171 -9.92 -3.29 -6.18
C ILE A 171 -10.62 -3.34 -4.82
N PRO A 172 -11.32 -4.41 -4.40
CA PRO A 172 -11.90 -4.47 -3.05
C PRO A 172 -10.86 -4.30 -1.94
N ILE A 173 -9.67 -4.87 -2.11
CA ILE A 173 -8.58 -4.72 -1.13
C ILE A 173 -8.17 -3.25 -1.03
N LEU A 174 -7.99 -2.57 -2.17
CA LEU A 174 -7.68 -1.15 -2.22
C LEU A 174 -8.78 -0.26 -1.65
N LEU A 175 -10.05 -0.64 -1.81
CA LEU A 175 -11.20 0.15 -1.33
C LEU A 175 -11.53 -0.08 0.14
N LEU A 176 -11.17 -1.25 0.70
CA LEU A 176 -11.55 -1.65 2.06
C LEU A 176 -10.40 -1.56 3.06
N ASN A 177 -9.15 -1.45 2.59
CA ASN A 177 -7.98 -1.47 3.46
C ASN A 177 -7.01 -0.33 3.13
N GLU A 178 -7.09 0.75 3.90
CA GLU A 178 -6.18 1.89 3.76
C GLU A 178 -4.72 1.51 4.01
N GLY A 179 -4.46 0.55 4.89
CA GLY A 179 -3.10 0.09 5.20
C GLY A 179 -2.30 -0.41 3.99
N VAL A 180 -2.99 -0.87 2.94
CA VAL A 180 -2.34 -1.33 1.68
C VAL A 180 -1.60 -0.19 0.98
N TYR A 181 -2.08 1.06 1.08
CA TYR A 181 -1.41 2.21 0.47
C TYR A 181 -0.11 2.59 1.19
N TYR A 182 -0.01 2.31 2.48
CA TYR A 182 1.17 2.61 3.31
C TYR A 182 2.15 1.44 3.38
N PHE A 183 1.64 0.20 3.36
CA PHE A 183 2.44 -1.00 3.65
C PHE A 183 2.51 -1.99 2.47
N GLY A 184 1.77 -1.75 1.39
CA GLY A 184 1.63 -2.65 0.25
C GLY A 184 0.72 -3.84 0.52
N PHE A 185 0.51 -4.68 -0.50
CA PHE A 185 -0.37 -5.85 -0.43
C PHE A 185 0.09 -6.94 0.55
N GLY A 186 1.36 -6.90 0.98
CA GLY A 186 1.92 -7.84 1.96
C GLY A 186 1.73 -7.45 3.42
N TYR A 187 0.92 -6.43 3.71
CA TYR A 187 0.74 -5.92 5.08
C TYR A 187 0.06 -6.90 6.04
N ALA A 188 -0.88 -7.69 5.56
CA ALA A 188 -1.53 -8.69 6.40
C ALA A 188 -0.68 -9.97 6.48
N THR A 189 -0.49 -10.52 7.67
CA THR A 189 0.43 -11.62 7.98
C THR A 189 -0.13 -13.02 7.72
N ASP A 190 -1.34 -13.13 7.20
CA ASP A 190 -2.03 -14.39 6.95
C ASP A 190 -1.56 -15.06 5.65
N ALA A 191 -1.80 -16.38 5.52
CA ALA A 191 -1.44 -17.14 4.31
C ALA A 191 -2.01 -16.54 3.02
N VAL A 192 -3.18 -15.89 3.09
CA VAL A 192 -3.81 -15.20 1.97
C VAL A 192 -2.98 -13.99 1.54
N SER A 193 -2.43 -13.21 2.46
CA SER A 193 -1.62 -12.04 2.16
C SER A 193 -0.26 -12.41 1.57
N ALA A 194 0.27 -13.58 1.89
CA ALA A 194 1.48 -14.10 1.26
C ALA A 194 1.29 -14.28 -0.27
N ILE A 195 0.06 -14.56 -0.72
CA ILE A 195 -0.29 -14.64 -2.14
C ILE A 195 -0.60 -13.25 -2.70
N LEU A 196 -1.32 -12.43 -1.95
CA LEU A 196 -1.74 -11.10 -2.40
C LEU A 196 -0.59 -10.15 -2.70
N LYS A 197 0.54 -10.27 -2.03
CA LYS A 197 1.75 -9.46 -2.30
C LYS A 197 2.27 -9.58 -3.73
N TYR A 198 1.93 -10.66 -4.44
CA TYR A 198 2.33 -10.88 -5.83
C TYR A 198 1.35 -10.27 -6.86
N ILE A 199 0.21 -9.72 -6.42
CA ILE A 199 -0.80 -9.13 -7.32
C ILE A 199 -0.19 -8.06 -8.24
N PRO A 200 0.62 -7.09 -7.78
CA PRO A 200 1.21 -6.10 -8.66
C PRO A 200 2.14 -6.70 -9.71
N ALA A 201 3.02 -7.63 -9.31
CA ALA A 201 3.94 -8.30 -10.23
C ALA A 201 3.18 -9.15 -11.27
N LEU A 202 2.16 -9.89 -10.85
CA LEU A 202 1.31 -10.67 -11.74
C LEU A 202 0.55 -9.75 -12.72
N SER A 203 0.08 -8.60 -12.26
CA SER A 203 -0.56 -7.60 -13.13
C SER A 203 0.37 -7.09 -14.22
N CYS A 204 1.67 -6.89 -13.92
CA CYS A 204 2.68 -6.51 -14.92
C CYS A 204 2.87 -7.59 -15.98
N LEU A 205 2.96 -8.86 -15.59
CA LEU A 205 3.09 -9.98 -16.55
C LEU A 205 1.85 -10.09 -17.43
N LEU A 206 0.66 -9.99 -16.86
CA LEU A 206 -0.60 -10.03 -17.60
C LEU A 206 -0.76 -8.85 -18.54
N MET A 207 -0.31 -7.66 -18.14
CA MET A 207 -0.28 -6.47 -18.98
C MET A 207 0.53 -6.71 -20.26
N LEU A 208 1.74 -7.28 -20.15
CA LEU A 208 2.58 -7.60 -21.32
C LEU A 208 1.88 -8.60 -22.26
N GLY A 209 1.26 -9.64 -21.69
CA GLY A 209 0.47 -10.60 -22.46
C GLY A 209 -0.72 -9.96 -23.18
N LEU A 210 -1.44 -9.08 -22.50
CA LEU A 210 -2.58 -8.36 -23.08
C LEU A 210 -2.16 -7.42 -24.21
N ILE A 211 -1.08 -6.67 -24.03
CA ILE A 211 -0.50 -5.80 -25.08
C ILE A 211 -0.16 -6.63 -26.33
N PHE A 212 0.50 -7.78 -26.14
CA PHE A 212 0.82 -8.67 -27.25
C PHE A 212 -0.43 -9.18 -27.99
N PHE A 213 -1.45 -9.63 -27.25
CA PHE A 213 -2.70 -10.08 -27.86
C PHE A 213 -3.50 -8.93 -28.50
N ALA A 214 -3.50 -7.74 -27.91
CA ALA A 214 -4.14 -6.56 -28.50
C ALA A 214 -3.49 -6.18 -29.83
N TYR A 215 -2.16 -6.17 -29.89
CA TYR A 215 -1.42 -5.92 -31.12
C TYR A 215 -1.76 -6.96 -32.21
N ARG A 216 -1.75 -8.25 -31.87
CA ARG A 216 -2.12 -9.30 -32.82
C ARG A 216 -3.59 -9.25 -33.27
N ALA A 217 -4.49 -8.91 -32.36
CA ALA A 217 -5.92 -8.77 -32.68
C ALA A 217 -6.18 -7.61 -33.65
N TRP A 218 -5.38 -6.54 -33.55
CA TRP A 218 -5.49 -5.41 -34.47
C TRP A 218 -5.06 -5.74 -35.89
N GLN A 219 -4.09 -6.64 -36.05
CA GLN A 219 -3.59 -7.11 -37.35
C GLN A 219 -4.43 -8.24 -37.96
N SER A 220 -5.44 -8.75 -37.25
CA SER A 220 -6.24 -9.89 -37.68
C SER A 220 -7.69 -9.48 -37.91
N ASP A 221 -8.43 -10.29 -38.71
CA ASP A 221 -9.84 -10.09 -39.01
C ASP A 221 -10.77 -10.54 -37.87
N GLN A 222 -10.37 -10.29 -36.63
CA GLN A 222 -11.20 -10.61 -35.47
C GLN A 222 -12.42 -9.66 -35.39
N PRO A 223 -13.57 -10.13 -34.82
CA PRO A 223 -14.75 -9.31 -34.63
C PRO A 223 -14.43 -8.03 -33.87
N PHE A 224 -15.09 -6.94 -34.30
CA PHE A 224 -14.91 -5.60 -33.72
C PHE A 224 -15.10 -5.59 -32.19
N ALA A 225 -16.14 -6.26 -31.68
CA ALA A 225 -16.40 -6.37 -30.25
C ALA A 225 -15.21 -7.01 -29.50
N TYR A 226 -14.63 -8.09 -30.04
CA TYR A 226 -13.48 -8.76 -29.44
C TYR A 226 -12.29 -7.82 -29.30
N ARG A 227 -11.96 -7.06 -30.37
CA ARG A 227 -10.84 -6.09 -30.35
C ARG A 227 -11.08 -5.00 -29.30
N TRP A 228 -12.31 -4.47 -29.21
CA TRP A 228 -12.66 -3.45 -28.24
C TRP A 228 -12.58 -3.94 -26.79
N PHE A 229 -13.12 -5.09 -26.46
CA PHE A 229 -13.03 -5.67 -25.12
C PHE A 229 -11.59 -5.97 -24.73
N LEU A 230 -10.78 -6.46 -25.66
CA LEU A 230 -9.36 -6.71 -25.41
C LEU A 230 -8.60 -5.41 -25.16
N MET A 231 -8.82 -4.36 -25.95
CA MET A 231 -8.20 -3.04 -25.74
C MET A 231 -8.65 -2.41 -24.42
N LEU A 232 -9.94 -2.47 -24.09
CA LEU A 232 -10.47 -1.94 -22.85
C LEU A 232 -9.84 -2.65 -21.63
N ASN A 233 -9.76 -3.98 -21.66
CA ASN A 233 -9.10 -4.75 -20.60
C ASN A 233 -7.62 -4.41 -20.47
N THR A 234 -6.93 -4.27 -21.60
CA THR A 234 -5.52 -3.87 -21.64
C THR A 234 -5.35 -2.48 -21.00
N SER A 235 -6.20 -1.52 -21.36
CA SER A 235 -6.16 -0.15 -20.82
C SER A 235 -6.40 -0.13 -19.31
N ILE A 236 -7.39 -0.88 -18.81
CA ILE A 236 -7.67 -0.99 -17.37
C ILE A 236 -6.45 -1.59 -16.64
N THR A 237 -5.87 -2.66 -17.19
CA THR A 237 -4.70 -3.31 -16.58
C THR A 237 -3.48 -2.38 -16.57
N VAL A 238 -3.25 -1.63 -17.66
CA VAL A 238 -2.17 -0.62 -17.73
C VAL A 238 -2.38 0.46 -16.66
N LEU A 239 -3.60 0.99 -16.53
CA LEU A 239 -3.92 1.99 -15.51
C LEU A 239 -3.77 1.45 -14.10
N MET A 240 -4.18 0.21 -13.84
CA MET A 240 -3.96 -0.44 -12.53
C MET A 240 -2.48 -0.63 -12.21
N VAL A 241 -1.68 -1.06 -13.18
CA VAL A 241 -0.22 -1.14 -13.01
C VAL A 241 0.37 0.25 -12.74
N GLY A 242 -0.09 1.28 -13.47
CA GLY A 242 0.28 2.67 -13.23
C GLY A 242 -0.03 3.14 -11.80
N LEU A 243 -1.19 2.76 -11.26
CA LEU A 243 -1.56 3.04 -9.87
C LEU A 243 -0.65 2.30 -8.88
N PHE A 244 -0.31 1.03 -9.16
CA PHE A 244 0.64 0.28 -8.31
C PHE A 244 2.05 0.90 -8.31
N VAL A 245 2.50 1.42 -9.46
CA VAL A 245 3.76 2.18 -9.55
C VAL A 245 3.66 3.46 -8.72
N TYR A 246 2.59 4.23 -8.92
CA TYR A 246 2.37 5.50 -8.23
C TYR A 246 2.37 5.36 -6.71
N TRP A 247 1.76 4.30 -6.18
CA TRP A 247 1.78 4.01 -4.74
C TRP A 247 2.94 3.13 -4.28
N GLY A 248 3.94 2.87 -5.14
CA GLY A 248 5.13 2.08 -4.79
C GLY A 248 4.83 0.64 -4.37
N MET A 249 3.79 0.02 -4.92
CA MET A 249 3.33 -1.33 -4.55
C MET A 249 3.95 -2.46 -5.38
N LEU A 250 4.82 -2.14 -6.37
CA LEU A 250 5.37 -3.16 -7.29
C LEU A 250 6.38 -4.10 -6.63
N ILE A 251 7.08 -3.61 -5.62
CA ILE A 251 8.11 -4.38 -4.90
C ILE A 251 7.51 -4.75 -3.55
N PRO A 252 7.42 -6.04 -3.22
CA PRO A 252 6.85 -6.53 -1.97
C PRO A 252 7.72 -6.21 -0.74
#